data_6e4c52678324e4ef1675b5414aff92ed
#
_entry.id   6e4c52678324e4ef1675b5414aff92ed
#
_cell.length_a   1.000
_cell.length_b   1.000
_cell.length_c   1.000
_cell.angle_alpha   90.00
_cell.angle_beta   90.00
_cell.angle_gamma   90.00
#
_symmetry.space_group_name_H-M   'P 1'
#
loop_
_entity.id
_entity.type
_entity.pdbx_description
1 polymer ?
#
loop_
_entity_poly.entity_id
_entity_poly.type
_entity_poly.pdbx_seq_one_letter_code
_entity_poly.pdbx_strand_id
1 'polypeptide(L)'
;YYKKAGIPAVECYKIGSREGCFSFAAKYGYPIVVKPDNGVGAQNTYRISNDQELDQFFAETDREGYLAEPYVDGTICSYDAIINSKGDVLFESGNVTPVSIMDIVNNKADAYFYIEKQLPDDVRDAGRRCVKAFDVKSRFIHFEFFRLNKDMPGVANKGEIIALEVNMRPSGGFTPDMLNYANSTNVYKIWADMIAFDRCTLSEYADKFYCIYVGRRDCNPHKNAHNEILSRYRANITMSDRMPAVLAQGMGDQMYIAKFSEKDQMEAFLQYVIA
;
A
#
# COMPACT_ATOMS: atom_id res chain seq x y z
N TYR A 1 -6.37 -18.19 -4.90
CA TYR A 1 -4.93 -18.12 -5.23
C TYR A 1 -4.09 -17.98 -3.95
N TYR A 2 -4.37 -17.05 -3.02
CA TYR A 2 -3.63 -16.90 -1.77
C TYR A 2 -3.54 -18.21 -0.98
N LYS A 3 -4.65 -18.94 -0.85
CA LYS A 3 -4.65 -20.27 -0.23
C LYS A 3 -3.69 -21.25 -0.93
N LYS A 4 -3.60 -21.20 -2.29
CA LYS A 4 -2.63 -21.98 -3.06
C LYS A 4 -1.19 -21.54 -2.81
N ALA A 5 -0.99 -20.24 -2.55
CA ALA A 5 0.31 -19.68 -2.15
C ALA A 5 0.68 -20.00 -0.70
N GLY A 6 -0.22 -20.55 0.11
CA GLY A 6 -0.04 -20.75 1.54
C GLY A 6 0.03 -19.43 2.32
N ILE A 7 -0.62 -18.38 1.80
CA ILE A 7 -0.73 -17.08 2.47
C ILE A 7 -2.09 -17.02 3.15
N PRO A 8 -2.16 -16.78 4.48
CA PRO A 8 -3.40 -16.58 5.18
C PRO A 8 -4.16 -15.37 4.62
N ALA A 9 -5.48 -15.45 4.63
CA ALA A 9 -6.37 -14.36 4.22
C ALA A 9 -7.61 -14.38 5.11
N VAL A 10 -8.22 -13.22 5.32
CA VAL A 10 -9.51 -13.14 5.98
C VAL A 10 -10.61 -13.73 5.11
N GLU A 11 -11.70 -14.14 5.74
CA GLU A 11 -12.88 -14.57 5.01
C GLU A 11 -13.58 -13.34 4.43
N CYS A 12 -14.05 -13.47 3.21
CA CYS A 12 -14.74 -12.43 2.48
C CYS A 12 -16.18 -12.87 2.18
N TYR A 13 -17.14 -12.00 2.45
CA TYR A 13 -18.55 -12.20 2.13
C TYR A 13 -18.97 -11.27 1.00
N LYS A 14 -19.35 -11.83 -0.16
CA LYS A 14 -19.99 -11.04 -1.22
C LYS A 14 -21.39 -10.66 -0.80
N ILE A 15 -21.65 -9.36 -0.67
CA ILE A 15 -22.90 -8.85 -0.14
C ILE A 15 -24.03 -9.13 -1.12
N GLY A 16 -24.87 -10.12 -0.77
CA GLY A 16 -26.08 -10.49 -1.51
C GLY A 16 -27.37 -10.00 -0.83
N SER A 17 -27.34 -9.84 0.51
CA SER A 17 -28.49 -9.35 1.27
C SER A 17 -28.04 -8.63 2.54
N ARG A 18 -28.93 -7.79 3.10
CA ARG A 18 -28.76 -7.12 4.38
C ARG A 18 -28.59 -8.14 5.51
N GLU A 19 -29.48 -9.12 5.60
CA GLU A 19 -29.49 -10.18 6.62
C GLU A 19 -28.19 -11.01 6.59
N GLY A 20 -27.67 -11.30 5.40
CA GLY A 20 -26.42 -12.02 5.23
C GLY A 20 -25.23 -11.21 5.76
N CYS A 21 -25.21 -9.89 5.56
CA CYS A 21 -24.14 -9.03 6.06
C CYS A 21 -24.20 -8.89 7.60
N PHE A 22 -25.39 -8.78 8.20
CA PHE A 22 -25.55 -8.82 9.66
C PHE A 22 -25.11 -10.16 10.25
N SER A 23 -25.44 -11.27 9.60
CA SER A 23 -24.99 -12.61 10.02
C SER A 23 -23.46 -12.73 9.95
N PHE A 24 -22.82 -12.11 8.92
CA PHE A 24 -21.38 -12.05 8.80
C PHE A 24 -20.75 -11.22 9.93
N ALA A 25 -21.32 -10.03 10.22
CA ALA A 25 -20.87 -9.19 11.32
C ALA A 25 -21.03 -9.88 12.69
N ALA A 26 -22.15 -10.60 12.90
CA ALA A 26 -22.35 -11.37 14.12
C ALA A 26 -21.34 -12.51 14.30
N LYS A 27 -20.88 -13.13 13.19
CA LYS A 27 -19.88 -14.20 13.21
C LYS A 27 -18.47 -13.71 13.55
N TYR A 28 -18.05 -12.57 12.96
CA TYR A 28 -16.66 -12.09 13.06
C TYR A 28 -16.46 -10.97 14.09
N GLY A 29 -17.56 -10.36 14.53
CA GLY A 29 -17.55 -9.16 15.37
C GLY A 29 -17.30 -7.89 14.56
N TYR A 30 -17.61 -6.75 15.20
CA TYR A 30 -17.27 -5.43 14.69
C TYR A 30 -15.85 -5.01 15.14
N PRO A 31 -15.18 -4.12 14.40
CA PRO A 31 -15.60 -3.56 13.12
C PRO A 31 -15.41 -4.55 11.95
N ILE A 32 -16.23 -4.37 10.91
CA ILE A 32 -16.03 -4.97 9.60
C ILE A 32 -15.64 -3.90 8.57
N VAL A 33 -15.04 -4.30 7.47
CA VAL A 33 -14.76 -3.42 6.32
C VAL A 33 -15.67 -3.83 5.18
N VAL A 34 -16.36 -2.84 4.60
CA VAL A 34 -17.20 -3.02 3.42
C VAL A 34 -16.62 -2.21 2.27
N LYS A 35 -16.31 -2.86 1.15
CA LYS A 35 -15.62 -2.26 0.02
C LYS A 35 -16.16 -2.78 -1.32
N PRO A 36 -16.04 -2.03 -2.44
CA PRO A 36 -16.35 -2.54 -3.77
C PRO A 36 -15.44 -3.73 -4.13
N ASP A 37 -15.98 -4.72 -4.84
CA ASP A 37 -15.22 -5.86 -5.42
C ASP A 37 -14.19 -5.37 -6.45
N ASN A 38 -14.50 -4.26 -7.14
CA ASN A 38 -13.62 -3.59 -8.09
C ASN A 38 -13.49 -2.10 -7.70
N GLY A 39 -12.27 -1.64 -7.45
CA GLY A 39 -12.02 -0.25 -7.07
C GLY A 39 -10.53 0.10 -7.10
N VAL A 40 -10.24 1.37 -6.86
CA VAL A 40 -8.87 1.88 -6.72
C VAL A 40 -8.81 2.91 -5.59
N GLY A 41 -7.72 2.90 -4.82
CA GLY A 41 -7.43 3.97 -3.85
C GLY A 41 -8.38 4.03 -2.66
N ALA A 42 -8.92 2.90 -2.21
CA ALA A 42 -9.86 2.80 -1.08
C ALA A 42 -11.13 3.67 -1.20
N GLN A 43 -11.49 4.10 -2.41
CA GLN A 43 -12.73 4.84 -2.64
C GLN A 43 -13.93 3.95 -2.31
N ASN A 44 -14.93 4.55 -1.64
CA ASN A 44 -16.14 3.84 -1.18
C ASN A 44 -15.85 2.63 -0.28
N THR A 45 -14.75 2.69 0.48
CA THR A 45 -14.42 1.72 1.52
C THR A 45 -14.90 2.25 2.87
N TYR A 46 -15.73 1.45 3.56
CA TYR A 46 -16.37 1.82 4.81
C TYR A 46 -15.88 0.92 5.95
N ARG A 47 -15.48 1.52 7.06
CA ARG A 47 -15.33 0.82 8.34
C ARG A 47 -16.65 0.91 9.07
N ILE A 48 -17.27 -0.22 9.31
CA ILE A 48 -18.58 -0.33 9.98
C ILE A 48 -18.33 -0.88 11.39
N SER A 49 -18.72 -0.13 12.41
CA SER A 49 -18.39 -0.43 13.80
C SER A 49 -19.56 -0.98 14.63
N ASN A 50 -20.77 -0.93 14.11
CA ASN A 50 -21.99 -1.39 14.77
C ASN A 50 -23.15 -1.58 13.78
N ASP A 51 -24.25 -2.15 14.29
CA ASP A 51 -25.45 -2.42 13.49
C ASP A 51 -26.07 -1.16 12.89
N GLN A 52 -26.02 -0.02 13.60
CA GLN A 52 -26.61 1.24 13.13
C GLN A 52 -25.84 1.76 11.90
N GLU A 53 -24.52 1.73 11.93
CA GLU A 53 -23.68 2.11 10.77
C GLU A 53 -23.90 1.16 9.60
N LEU A 54 -24.09 -0.14 9.87
CA LEU A 54 -24.42 -1.11 8.83
C LEU A 54 -25.78 -0.82 8.19
N ASP A 55 -26.79 -0.47 9.00
CA ASP A 55 -28.09 -0.04 8.48
C ASP A 55 -28.01 1.22 7.63
N GLN A 56 -27.23 2.21 8.07
CA GLN A 56 -26.99 3.43 7.31
C GLN A 56 -26.31 3.12 5.96
N PHE A 57 -25.30 2.28 5.94
CA PHE A 57 -24.68 1.83 4.69
C PHE A 57 -25.72 1.25 3.73
N PHE A 58 -26.61 0.40 4.22
CA PHE A 58 -27.67 -0.20 3.39
C PHE A 58 -28.75 0.80 2.94
N ALA A 59 -28.95 1.90 3.64
CA ALA A 59 -29.88 2.95 3.25
C ALA A 59 -29.31 3.91 2.19
N GLU A 60 -28.01 4.18 2.23
CA GLU A 60 -27.36 5.23 1.46
C GLU A 60 -26.57 4.74 0.24
N THR A 61 -26.27 3.44 0.16
CA THR A 61 -25.33 2.90 -0.87
C THR A 61 -26.01 1.85 -1.73
N ASP A 62 -25.82 1.95 -3.04
CA ASP A 62 -26.08 0.83 -3.95
C ASP A 62 -25.05 -0.28 -3.67
N ARG A 63 -25.54 -1.47 -3.33
CA ARG A 63 -24.75 -2.58 -2.77
C ARG A 63 -24.22 -3.54 -3.81
N GLU A 64 -24.60 -3.37 -5.05
CA GLU A 64 -24.17 -4.28 -6.11
C GLU A 64 -22.64 -4.25 -6.24
N GLY A 65 -22.02 -5.44 -6.09
CA GLY A 65 -20.58 -5.57 -6.20
C GLY A 65 -19.78 -5.20 -4.96
N TYR A 66 -20.41 -5.14 -3.75
CA TYR A 66 -19.68 -4.93 -2.51
C TYR A 66 -19.31 -6.25 -1.81
N LEU A 67 -18.20 -6.19 -1.07
CA LEU A 67 -17.67 -7.27 -0.22
C LEU A 67 -17.60 -6.78 1.23
N ALA A 68 -17.83 -7.71 2.18
CA ALA A 68 -17.58 -7.49 3.60
C ALA A 68 -16.43 -8.40 4.05
N GLU A 69 -15.52 -7.84 4.85
CA GLU A 69 -14.37 -8.52 5.45
C GLU A 69 -14.25 -8.15 6.93
N PRO A 70 -13.71 -9.04 7.80
CA PRO A 70 -13.33 -8.63 9.15
C PRO A 70 -12.28 -7.51 9.08
N TYR A 71 -12.37 -6.53 9.98
CA TYR A 71 -11.33 -5.51 10.07
C TYR A 71 -10.01 -6.11 10.54
N VAL A 72 -8.95 -5.79 9.84
CA VAL A 72 -7.58 -6.23 10.16
C VAL A 72 -6.82 -5.08 10.81
N ASP A 73 -6.35 -5.28 12.04
CA ASP A 73 -5.44 -4.39 12.71
C ASP A 73 -4.00 -4.76 12.30
N GLY A 74 -3.51 -4.06 11.30
CA GLY A 74 -2.21 -4.37 10.70
C GLY A 74 -1.62 -3.18 9.94
N THR A 75 -0.32 -3.21 9.77
CA THR A 75 0.43 -2.28 8.92
C THR A 75 0.47 -2.83 7.50
N ILE A 76 0.08 -2.03 6.51
CA ILE A 76 0.13 -2.44 5.10
C ILE A 76 1.58 -2.46 4.64
N CYS A 77 1.98 -3.56 4.02
CA CYS A 77 3.24 -3.71 3.31
C CYS A 77 2.99 -4.33 1.94
N SER A 78 3.87 -4.02 0.99
CA SER A 78 3.72 -4.54 -0.38
C SER A 78 4.91 -5.36 -0.84
N TYR A 79 4.65 -6.18 -1.85
CA TYR A 79 5.64 -6.77 -2.73
C TYR A 79 5.42 -6.21 -4.14
N ASP A 80 6.36 -5.40 -4.60
CA ASP A 80 6.36 -4.77 -5.92
C ASP A 80 7.42 -5.44 -6.78
N ALA A 81 7.04 -5.97 -7.96
CA ALA A 81 8.00 -6.68 -8.79
C ALA A 81 7.70 -6.58 -10.28
N ILE A 82 8.75 -6.75 -11.09
CA ILE A 82 8.67 -6.92 -12.55
C ILE A 82 9.04 -8.36 -12.87
N ILE A 83 8.12 -9.06 -13.52
CA ILE A 83 8.20 -10.50 -13.81
C ILE A 83 8.28 -10.71 -15.33
N ASN A 84 9.23 -11.53 -15.79
CA ASN A 84 9.41 -11.85 -17.21
C ASN A 84 8.39 -12.90 -17.73
N SER A 85 8.52 -13.30 -19.00
CA SER A 85 7.61 -14.27 -19.64
C SER A 85 7.70 -15.68 -19.05
N LYS A 86 8.79 -16.00 -18.36
CA LYS A 86 9.04 -17.31 -17.72
C LYS A 86 8.58 -17.35 -16.27
N GLY A 87 8.23 -16.20 -15.68
CA GLY A 87 7.90 -16.07 -14.27
C GLY A 87 9.12 -15.72 -13.39
N ASP A 88 10.26 -15.38 -13.98
CA ASP A 88 11.45 -14.96 -13.23
C ASP A 88 11.31 -13.51 -12.78
N VAL A 89 11.81 -13.22 -11.59
CA VAL A 89 11.81 -11.86 -11.01
C VAL A 89 12.99 -11.08 -11.58
N LEU A 90 12.71 -10.00 -12.30
CA LEU A 90 13.72 -9.08 -12.82
C LEU A 90 14.02 -7.91 -11.88
N PHE A 91 13.06 -7.54 -11.07
CA PHE A 91 13.14 -6.50 -10.04
C PHE A 91 12.16 -6.84 -8.93
N GLU A 92 12.54 -6.57 -7.68
CA GLU A 92 11.64 -6.66 -6.54
C GLU A 92 12.00 -5.62 -5.47
N SER A 93 10.97 -5.07 -4.84
CA SER A 93 11.04 -4.12 -3.74
C SER A 93 9.74 -4.18 -2.95
N GLY A 94 9.56 -3.29 -1.96
CA GLY A 94 8.31 -3.20 -1.23
C GLY A 94 8.17 -1.88 -0.50
N ASN A 95 6.92 -1.46 -0.33
CA ASN A 95 6.60 -0.30 0.47
C ASN A 95 5.95 -0.68 1.79
N VAL A 96 5.93 0.26 2.71
CA VAL A 96 5.20 0.22 3.98
C VAL A 96 4.29 1.43 4.04
N THR A 97 3.01 1.20 4.28
CA THR A 97 1.98 2.21 4.47
C THR A 97 1.43 2.09 5.88
N PRO A 98 2.01 2.83 6.87
CA PRO A 98 1.66 2.68 8.28
C PRO A 98 0.23 3.14 8.61
N VAL A 99 -0.31 4.09 7.85
CA VAL A 99 -1.68 4.59 7.98
C VAL A 99 -2.43 4.25 6.71
N SER A 100 -3.56 3.59 6.83
CA SER A 100 -4.34 3.19 5.66
C SER A 100 -4.85 4.41 4.88
N ILE A 101 -4.97 4.29 3.56
CA ILE A 101 -5.56 5.36 2.71
C ILE A 101 -6.98 5.70 3.20
N MET A 102 -7.74 4.72 3.65
CA MET A 102 -9.08 4.93 4.23
C MET A 102 -9.03 5.86 5.44
N ASP A 103 -8.10 5.65 6.38
CA ASP A 103 -7.95 6.49 7.56
C ASP A 103 -7.44 7.90 7.20
N ILE A 104 -6.52 8.00 6.24
CA ILE A 104 -6.03 9.29 5.72
C ILE A 104 -7.17 10.12 5.14
N VAL A 105 -8.04 9.50 4.33
CA VAL A 105 -9.18 10.19 3.71
C VAL A 105 -10.22 10.58 4.74
N ASN A 106 -10.64 9.64 5.60
CA ASN A 106 -11.70 9.86 6.59
C ASN A 106 -11.33 10.90 7.66
N ASN A 107 -10.06 10.90 8.09
CA ASN A 107 -9.58 11.80 9.14
C ASN A 107 -8.94 13.09 8.60
N LYS A 108 -8.88 13.27 7.28
CA LYS A 108 -8.13 14.36 6.62
C LYS A 108 -6.69 14.46 7.15
N ALA A 109 -6.07 13.33 7.41
CA ALA A 109 -4.70 13.26 7.92
C ALA A 109 -3.68 13.51 6.81
N ASP A 110 -2.47 13.92 7.19
CA ASP A 110 -1.34 13.95 6.28
C ASP A 110 -0.99 12.53 5.85
N ALA A 111 -0.64 12.36 4.59
CA ALA A 111 -0.35 11.05 4.00
C ALA A 111 1.15 10.75 4.08
N TYR A 112 1.53 9.53 4.44
CA TYR A 112 2.91 9.09 4.29
C TYR A 112 3.02 7.59 4.10
N PHE A 113 4.00 7.19 3.31
CA PHE A 113 4.42 5.81 3.10
C PHE A 113 5.88 5.81 2.63
N TYR A 114 6.56 4.67 2.74
CA TYR A 114 7.97 4.60 2.36
C TYR A 114 8.34 3.27 1.75
N ILE A 115 9.37 3.30 0.90
CA ILE A 115 10.03 2.10 0.37
C ILE A 115 11.10 1.67 1.36
N GLU A 116 11.09 0.40 1.73
CA GLU A 116 12.14 -0.21 2.57
C GLU A 116 13.48 -0.26 1.83
N LYS A 117 14.56 0.07 2.53
CA LYS A 117 15.94 -0.08 2.00
C LYS A 117 16.22 -1.52 1.59
N GLN A 118 15.69 -2.48 2.34
CA GLN A 118 15.76 -3.90 2.04
C GLN A 118 14.37 -4.51 2.20
N LEU A 119 13.92 -5.21 1.17
CA LEU A 119 12.67 -5.94 1.23
C LEU A 119 12.76 -7.02 2.33
N PRO A 120 11.88 -7.04 3.34
CA PRO A 120 11.87 -8.07 4.37
C PRO A 120 11.72 -9.49 3.76
N ASP A 121 12.45 -10.46 4.32
CA ASP A 121 12.51 -11.81 3.75
C ASP A 121 11.16 -12.52 3.74
N ASP A 122 10.32 -12.31 4.73
CA ASP A 122 8.98 -12.88 4.81
C ASP A 122 8.04 -12.28 3.74
N VAL A 123 8.13 -10.98 3.46
CA VAL A 123 7.37 -10.32 2.39
C VAL A 123 7.87 -10.79 1.02
N ARG A 124 9.20 -10.93 0.85
CA ARG A 124 9.80 -11.47 -0.37
C ARG A 124 9.33 -12.89 -0.65
N ASP A 125 9.39 -13.75 0.36
CA ASP A 125 8.93 -15.14 0.23
C ASP A 125 7.45 -15.22 -0.11
N ALA A 126 6.61 -14.48 0.60
CA ALA A 126 5.17 -14.41 0.30
C ALA A 126 4.89 -13.89 -1.10
N GLY A 127 5.55 -12.80 -1.52
CA GLY A 127 5.42 -12.24 -2.86
C GLY A 127 5.78 -13.23 -3.95
N ARG A 128 6.92 -13.90 -3.83
CA ARG A 128 7.37 -14.93 -4.79
C ARG A 128 6.45 -16.14 -4.84
N ARG A 129 5.90 -16.58 -3.70
CA ARG A 129 4.86 -17.63 -3.66
C ARG A 129 3.59 -17.19 -4.35
N CYS A 130 3.18 -15.94 -4.18
CA CYS A 130 2.04 -15.36 -4.90
C CYS A 130 2.32 -15.30 -6.41
N VAL A 131 3.49 -14.80 -6.86
CA VAL A 131 3.87 -14.80 -8.28
C VAL A 131 3.64 -16.18 -8.91
N LYS A 132 4.12 -17.24 -8.24
CA LYS A 132 3.95 -18.62 -8.71
C LYS A 132 2.48 -19.08 -8.68
N ALA A 133 1.74 -18.78 -7.60
CA ALA A 133 0.36 -19.25 -7.43
C ALA A 133 -0.60 -18.57 -8.40
N PHE A 134 -0.37 -17.29 -8.73
CA PHE A 134 -1.14 -16.52 -9.69
C PHE A 134 -0.68 -16.71 -11.15
N ASP A 135 0.37 -17.49 -11.40
CA ASP A 135 1.02 -17.71 -12.71
C ASP A 135 1.36 -16.39 -13.40
N VAL A 136 1.99 -15.48 -12.65
CA VAL A 136 2.35 -14.13 -13.15
C VAL A 136 3.43 -14.23 -14.20
N LYS A 137 3.20 -13.62 -15.37
CA LYS A 137 4.13 -13.56 -16.49
C LYS A 137 4.03 -12.23 -17.21
N SER A 138 5.16 -11.71 -17.68
CA SER A 138 5.26 -10.46 -18.42
C SER A 138 4.45 -9.33 -17.77
N ARG A 139 4.70 -9.08 -16.47
CA ARG A 139 3.86 -8.18 -15.67
C ARG A 139 4.67 -7.39 -14.65
N PHE A 140 4.28 -6.12 -14.46
CA PHE A 140 4.55 -5.39 -13.23
C PHE A 140 3.41 -5.69 -12.26
N ILE A 141 3.73 -5.98 -11.00
CA ILE A 141 2.76 -6.33 -9.96
C ILE A 141 2.97 -5.51 -8.71
N HIS A 142 1.88 -5.34 -7.97
CA HIS A 142 1.82 -4.72 -6.65
C HIS A 142 0.89 -5.59 -5.78
N PHE A 143 1.47 -6.47 -4.98
CA PHE A 143 0.74 -7.29 -4.01
C PHE A 143 0.79 -6.63 -2.65
N GLU A 144 -0.35 -6.46 -2.01
CA GLU A 144 -0.47 -5.89 -0.68
C GLU A 144 -0.79 -6.96 0.36
N PHE A 145 -0.18 -6.78 1.52
CA PHE A 145 -0.34 -7.62 2.70
C PHE A 145 -0.56 -6.75 3.92
N PHE A 146 -1.23 -7.28 4.94
CA PHE A 146 -1.17 -6.75 6.29
C PHE A 146 -0.09 -7.47 7.09
N ARG A 147 0.80 -6.75 7.76
CA ARG A 147 1.57 -7.25 8.88
C ARG A 147 0.77 -7.01 10.15
N LEU A 148 0.34 -8.06 10.83
CA LEU A 148 -0.58 -7.97 11.96
C LEU A 148 0.06 -7.25 13.16
N ASN A 149 -0.67 -6.29 13.74
CA ASN A 149 -0.29 -5.59 14.97
C ASN A 149 -0.69 -6.37 16.22
N LYS A 150 -1.62 -7.32 16.11
CA LYS A 150 -2.10 -8.23 17.15
C LYS A 150 -2.48 -9.59 16.56
N ASP A 151 -2.61 -10.59 17.43
CA ASP A 151 -3.10 -11.90 17.00
C ASP A 151 -4.51 -11.80 16.41
N MET A 152 -4.75 -12.55 15.33
CA MET A 152 -6.05 -12.73 14.70
C MET A 152 -6.43 -14.22 14.78
N PRO A 153 -7.22 -14.63 15.79
CA PRO A 153 -7.50 -16.04 16.06
C PRO A 153 -8.06 -16.77 14.83
N GLY A 154 -7.48 -17.92 14.52
CA GLY A 154 -7.87 -18.73 13.35
C GLY A 154 -7.33 -18.24 12.00
N VAL A 155 -6.57 -17.14 11.97
CA VAL A 155 -5.96 -16.58 10.76
C VAL A 155 -4.44 -16.56 10.87
N ALA A 156 -3.86 -15.73 11.77
CA ALA A 156 -2.42 -15.58 11.92
C ALA A 156 -2.08 -14.87 13.24
N ASN A 157 -0.80 -14.92 13.67
CA ASN A 157 -0.31 -14.28 14.88
C ASN A 157 0.22 -12.87 14.62
N LYS A 158 0.39 -12.08 15.67
CA LYS A 158 1.05 -10.77 15.64
C LYS A 158 2.41 -10.88 14.93
N GLY A 159 2.67 -9.93 14.01
CA GLY A 159 3.90 -9.86 13.23
C GLY A 159 3.89 -10.70 11.95
N GLU A 160 3.00 -11.67 11.83
CA GLU A 160 2.83 -12.44 10.59
C GLU A 160 2.10 -11.62 9.53
N ILE A 161 2.30 -11.98 8.27
CA ILE A 161 1.67 -11.31 7.14
C ILE A 161 0.47 -12.12 6.64
N ILE A 162 -0.60 -11.41 6.31
CA ILE A 162 -1.80 -11.95 5.66
C ILE A 162 -2.11 -11.17 4.39
N ALA A 163 -2.80 -11.81 3.45
CA ALA A 163 -3.14 -11.21 2.17
C ALA A 163 -4.14 -10.06 2.31
N LEU A 164 -3.94 -9.00 1.52
CA LEU A 164 -4.89 -7.88 1.40
C LEU A 164 -5.41 -7.75 -0.04
N GLU A 165 -4.55 -7.42 -1.00
CA GLU A 165 -4.98 -7.08 -2.37
C GLU A 165 -3.95 -7.52 -3.42
N VAL A 166 -4.45 -7.84 -4.63
CA VAL A 166 -3.64 -8.17 -5.81
C VAL A 166 -3.85 -7.12 -6.89
N ASN A 167 -2.78 -6.44 -7.24
CA ASN A 167 -2.76 -5.51 -8.36
C ASN A 167 -1.77 -6.00 -9.43
N MET A 168 -2.28 -6.36 -10.61
CA MET A 168 -1.48 -6.79 -11.77
C MET A 168 -1.00 -5.58 -12.59
N ARG A 169 -0.50 -4.57 -11.90
CA ARG A 169 0.02 -3.30 -12.39
C ARG A 169 1.01 -2.71 -11.39
N PRO A 170 1.82 -1.69 -11.74
CA PRO A 170 2.59 -0.94 -10.76
C PRO A 170 1.68 -0.25 -9.73
N SER A 171 2.21 0.00 -8.54
CA SER A 171 1.58 0.85 -7.54
C SER A 171 1.32 2.25 -8.09
N GLY A 172 0.30 2.92 -7.55
CA GLY A 172 -0.14 4.24 -8.01
C GLY A 172 0.76 5.40 -7.57
N GLY A 173 0.37 6.60 -7.97
CA GLY A 173 1.05 7.84 -7.60
C GLY A 173 2.51 7.87 -8.08
N PHE A 174 3.40 8.36 -7.22
CA PHE A 174 4.84 8.46 -7.46
C PHE A 174 5.63 7.22 -6.97
N THR A 175 4.96 6.12 -6.63
CA THR A 175 5.64 4.91 -6.14
C THR A 175 6.69 4.36 -7.11
N PRO A 176 6.47 4.32 -8.45
CA PRO A 176 7.52 3.89 -9.38
C PRO A 176 8.76 4.78 -9.34
N ASP A 177 8.61 6.09 -9.16
CA ASP A 177 9.74 7.02 -9.00
C ASP A 177 10.46 6.78 -7.66
N MET A 178 9.70 6.55 -6.60
CA MET A 178 10.26 6.19 -5.29
C MET A 178 11.04 4.86 -5.34
N LEU A 179 10.56 3.86 -6.09
CA LEU A 179 11.29 2.62 -6.33
C LEU A 179 12.64 2.89 -7.01
N ASN A 180 12.68 3.84 -7.96
CA ASN A 180 13.93 4.27 -8.60
C ASN A 180 14.89 4.91 -7.59
N TYR A 181 14.40 5.84 -6.77
CA TYR A 181 15.22 6.53 -5.76
C TYR A 181 15.72 5.59 -4.66
N ALA A 182 14.86 4.68 -4.19
CA ALA A 182 15.20 3.72 -3.14
C ALA A 182 16.24 2.68 -3.60
N ASN A 183 16.15 2.26 -4.86
CA ASN A 183 17.00 1.16 -5.38
C ASN A 183 18.09 1.65 -6.34
N SER A 184 18.28 2.97 -6.49
CA SER A 184 19.26 3.57 -7.44
C SER A 184 19.16 2.95 -8.84
N THR A 185 17.94 2.73 -9.34
CA THR A 185 17.65 2.02 -10.57
C THR A 185 16.64 2.79 -11.45
N ASN A 186 16.13 2.16 -12.49
CA ASN A 186 15.09 2.71 -13.36
C ASN A 186 14.08 1.60 -13.71
N VAL A 187 12.99 1.50 -12.93
CA VAL A 187 11.94 0.49 -13.15
C VAL A 187 11.24 0.63 -14.49
N TYR A 188 11.17 1.86 -15.05
CA TYR A 188 10.62 2.10 -16.39
C TYR A 188 11.49 1.45 -17.47
N LYS A 189 12.83 1.55 -17.32
CA LYS A 189 13.76 0.87 -18.21
C LYS A 189 13.71 -0.65 -18.03
N ILE A 190 13.65 -1.14 -16.79
CA ILE A 190 13.50 -2.58 -16.51
C ILE A 190 12.22 -3.12 -17.16
N TRP A 191 11.12 -2.37 -17.06
CA TRP A 191 9.86 -2.72 -17.71
C TRP A 191 10.01 -2.75 -19.24
N ALA A 192 10.59 -1.72 -19.84
CA ALA A 192 10.84 -1.66 -21.29
C ALA A 192 11.74 -2.80 -21.76
N ASP A 193 12.82 -3.10 -21.03
CA ASP A 193 13.73 -4.20 -21.33
C ASP A 193 13.03 -5.56 -21.22
N MET A 194 12.17 -5.75 -20.24
CA MET A 194 11.38 -6.97 -20.10
C MET A 194 10.46 -7.17 -21.29
N ILE A 195 9.77 -6.12 -21.75
CA ILE A 195 8.89 -6.21 -22.92
C ILE A 195 9.69 -6.47 -24.20
N ALA A 196 10.84 -5.82 -24.39
CA ALA A 196 11.63 -5.90 -25.63
C ALA A 196 12.53 -7.15 -25.69
N PHE A 197 13.07 -7.57 -24.54
CA PHE A 197 14.16 -8.55 -24.49
C PHE A 197 13.94 -9.69 -23.49
N ASP A 198 12.82 -9.68 -22.76
CA ASP A 198 12.47 -10.64 -21.69
C ASP A 198 13.52 -10.75 -20.57
N ARG A 199 14.31 -9.67 -20.35
CA ARG A 199 15.37 -9.60 -19.35
C ARG A 199 15.63 -8.16 -18.90
N CYS A 200 16.30 -8.00 -17.77
CA CYS A 200 16.86 -6.71 -17.34
C CYS A 200 18.28 -6.53 -17.94
N THR A 201 18.58 -5.31 -18.41
CA THR A 201 19.93 -4.96 -18.93
C THR A 201 20.71 -4.05 -17.96
N LEU A 202 20.10 -3.64 -16.83
CA LEU A 202 20.76 -2.83 -15.82
C LEU A 202 21.64 -3.71 -14.90
N SER A 203 22.72 -3.12 -14.37
CA SER A 203 23.58 -3.79 -13.38
C SER A 203 22.88 -3.89 -12.03
N GLU A 204 23.10 -4.99 -11.31
CA GLU A 204 22.47 -5.27 -10.01
C GLU A 204 23.10 -4.49 -8.83
N TYR A 205 24.26 -3.84 -9.04
CA TYR A 205 25.01 -3.17 -7.97
C TYR A 205 24.65 -1.70 -7.88
N ALA A 206 23.69 -1.40 -7.01
CA ALA A 206 23.32 -0.03 -6.71
C ALA A 206 23.10 0.16 -5.20
N ASP A 207 23.47 1.33 -4.69
CA ASP A 207 23.17 1.73 -3.31
C ASP A 207 21.66 1.75 -3.09
N LYS A 208 21.24 1.25 -1.93
CA LYS A 208 19.82 1.24 -1.53
C LYS A 208 19.56 2.22 -0.40
N PHE A 209 18.39 2.80 -0.43
CA PHE A 209 17.94 3.82 0.52
C PHE A 209 16.53 3.53 1.00
N TYR A 210 16.18 4.05 2.17
CA TYR A 210 14.79 4.31 2.50
C TYR A 210 14.33 5.49 1.65
N CYS A 211 13.17 5.38 1.02
CA CYS A 211 12.59 6.49 0.26
C CYS A 211 11.17 6.75 0.75
N ILE A 212 10.92 7.92 1.30
CA ILE A 212 9.65 8.29 1.91
C ILE A 212 8.91 9.32 1.07
N TYR A 213 7.60 9.13 0.95
CA TYR A 213 6.62 10.10 0.52
C TYR A 213 5.96 10.72 1.74
N VAL A 214 5.84 12.04 1.78
CA VAL A 214 5.04 12.77 2.77
C VAL A 214 4.19 13.81 2.04
N GLY A 215 2.87 13.69 2.18
CA GLY A 215 1.90 14.62 1.62
C GLY A 215 1.18 15.38 2.71
N ARG A 216 1.47 16.69 2.83
CA ARG A 216 0.82 17.60 3.78
C ARG A 216 -0.51 18.07 3.24
N ARG A 217 -1.52 18.22 4.12
CA ARG A 217 -2.77 18.89 3.78
C ARG A 217 -2.72 20.36 4.13
N ASP A 218 -3.19 21.22 3.22
CA ASP A 218 -3.23 22.65 3.45
C ASP A 218 -4.15 23.05 4.63
N CYS A 219 -5.13 22.19 4.95
CA CYS A 219 -6.04 22.44 6.07
C CYS A 219 -5.46 22.06 7.44
N ASN A 220 -4.32 21.37 7.50
CA ASN A 220 -3.68 20.97 8.76
C ASN A 220 -2.67 22.04 9.19
N PRO A 221 -2.58 22.36 10.49
CA PRO A 221 -1.55 23.26 11.00
C PRO A 221 -0.18 22.57 10.98
N HIS A 222 0.84 23.26 10.46
CA HIS A 222 2.21 22.77 10.45
C HIS A 222 3.16 23.85 10.95
N LYS A 223 4.11 23.46 11.82
CA LYS A 223 5.09 24.41 12.40
C LYS A 223 6.15 24.84 11.39
N ASN A 224 6.61 23.91 10.57
CA ASN A 224 7.75 24.13 9.68
C ASN A 224 7.25 24.55 8.30
N ALA A 225 7.71 25.71 7.81
CA ALA A 225 7.32 26.21 6.50
C ALA A 225 7.91 25.37 5.36
N HIS A 226 7.27 25.40 4.20
CA HIS A 226 7.72 24.68 3.00
C HIS A 226 9.20 24.96 2.67
N ASN A 227 9.61 26.24 2.63
CA ASN A 227 10.98 26.62 2.31
C ASN A 227 12.00 26.17 3.36
N GLU A 228 11.62 26.06 4.62
CA GLU A 228 12.47 25.55 5.69
C GLU A 228 12.73 24.04 5.51
N ILE A 229 11.69 23.27 5.14
CA ILE A 229 11.81 21.85 4.82
C ILE A 229 12.76 21.66 3.64
N LEU A 230 12.57 22.41 2.54
CA LEU A 230 13.42 22.32 1.36
C LEU A 230 14.89 22.69 1.66
N SER A 231 15.10 23.71 2.48
CA SER A 231 16.45 24.17 2.88
C SER A 231 17.14 23.12 3.74
N ARG A 232 16.45 22.64 4.78
CA ARG A 232 17.01 21.71 5.77
C ARG A 232 17.37 20.35 5.16
N TYR A 233 16.52 19.84 4.28
CA TYR A 233 16.66 18.50 3.70
C TYR A 233 17.04 18.51 2.21
N ARG A 234 17.66 19.61 1.77
CA ARG A 234 18.05 19.80 0.36
C ARG A 234 18.82 18.62 -0.25
N ALA A 235 19.68 17.98 0.53
CA ALA A 235 20.50 16.85 0.07
C ALA A 235 19.70 15.53 -0.02
N ASN A 236 18.54 15.45 0.63
CA ASN A 236 17.74 14.23 0.72
C ASN A 236 16.50 14.28 -0.17
N ILE A 237 15.88 15.47 -0.34
CA ILE A 237 14.67 15.64 -1.14
C ILE A 237 15.00 15.38 -2.61
N THR A 238 14.31 14.41 -3.21
CA THR A 238 14.42 14.05 -4.63
C THR A 238 13.33 14.66 -5.46
N MET A 239 12.15 14.95 -4.85
CA MET A 239 11.01 15.58 -5.51
C MET A 239 10.16 16.34 -4.49
N SER A 240 9.63 17.49 -4.88
CA SER A 240 8.62 18.23 -4.12
C SER A 240 7.74 18.99 -5.10
N ASP A 241 6.42 18.83 -4.97
CA ASP A 241 5.45 19.47 -5.87
C ASP A 241 4.08 19.59 -5.20
N ARG A 242 3.21 20.35 -5.83
CA ARG A 242 1.77 20.38 -5.49
C ARG A 242 1.07 19.19 -6.14
N MET A 243 0.25 18.51 -5.37
CA MET A 243 -0.52 17.37 -5.90
C MET A 243 -1.67 17.86 -6.78
N PRO A 244 -1.90 17.19 -7.93
CA PRO A 244 -3.12 17.41 -8.69
C PRO A 244 -4.36 17.12 -7.83
N ALA A 245 -5.41 17.94 -7.96
CA ALA A 245 -6.61 17.86 -7.13
C ALA A 245 -7.25 16.46 -7.10
N VAL A 246 -7.17 15.73 -8.22
CA VAL A 246 -7.69 14.35 -8.33
C VAL A 246 -6.96 13.35 -7.41
N LEU A 247 -5.71 13.62 -7.05
CA LEU A 247 -4.89 12.76 -6.18
C LEU A 247 -4.81 13.30 -4.75
N ALA A 248 -5.06 14.60 -4.55
CA ALA A 248 -4.86 15.27 -3.26
C ALA A 248 -5.68 14.64 -2.13
N GLN A 249 -6.86 14.07 -2.43
CA GLN A 249 -7.72 13.45 -1.43
C GLN A 249 -7.01 12.31 -0.68
N GLY A 250 -6.27 11.46 -1.38
CA GLY A 250 -5.54 10.32 -0.77
C GLY A 250 -4.07 10.62 -0.46
N MET A 251 -3.50 11.67 -1.07
CA MET A 251 -2.05 11.90 -1.05
C MET A 251 -1.63 13.25 -0.43
N GLY A 252 -2.57 14.09 0.04
CA GLY A 252 -2.26 15.44 0.53
C GLY A 252 -2.11 16.46 -0.60
N ASP A 253 -1.96 17.74 -0.25
CA ASP A 253 -1.93 18.86 -1.21
C ASP A 253 -0.50 19.24 -1.62
N GLN A 254 0.45 19.22 -0.68
CA GLN A 254 1.88 19.49 -0.91
C GLN A 254 2.69 18.22 -0.60
N MET A 255 3.40 17.71 -1.59
CA MET A 255 4.19 16.50 -1.42
C MET A 255 5.69 16.74 -1.32
N TYR A 256 6.35 15.82 -0.64
CA TYR A 256 7.80 15.68 -0.55
C TYR A 256 8.18 14.21 -0.72
N ILE A 257 9.14 13.93 -1.59
CA ILE A 257 9.80 12.63 -1.67
C ILE A 257 11.25 12.83 -1.29
N ALA A 258 11.74 12.05 -0.34
CA ALA A 258 13.11 12.15 0.15
C ALA A 258 13.71 10.75 0.36
N LYS A 259 15.05 10.63 0.23
CA LYS A 259 15.76 9.37 0.46
C LYS A 259 16.82 9.50 1.54
N PHE A 260 17.02 8.41 2.28
CA PHE A 260 17.91 8.36 3.44
C PHE A 260 18.64 7.02 3.50
N SER A 261 19.89 7.04 3.96
CA SER A 261 20.65 5.82 4.19
C SER A 261 20.20 5.06 5.44
N GLU A 262 19.71 5.80 6.45
CA GLU A 262 19.31 5.26 7.75
C GLU A 262 17.84 5.55 8.05
N LYS A 263 17.17 4.59 8.72
CA LYS A 263 15.74 4.66 9.05
C LYS A 263 15.44 5.82 10.00
N ASP A 264 16.26 6.00 11.01
CA ASP A 264 16.09 7.07 12.01
C ASP A 264 16.11 8.47 11.37
N GLN A 265 16.93 8.66 10.32
CA GLN A 265 16.97 9.91 9.56
C GLN A 265 15.69 10.13 8.78
N MET A 266 15.14 9.08 8.18
CA MET A 266 13.85 9.12 7.47
C MET A 266 12.71 9.43 8.45
N GLU A 267 12.70 8.81 9.62
CA GLU A 267 11.70 9.07 10.67
C GLU A 267 11.80 10.49 11.20
N ALA A 268 13.00 11.00 11.41
CA ALA A 268 13.23 12.41 11.81
C ALA A 268 12.73 13.40 10.75
N PHE A 269 12.92 13.08 9.46
CA PHE A 269 12.34 13.85 8.36
C PHE A 269 10.82 13.85 8.40
N LEU A 270 10.20 12.69 8.54
CA LEU A 270 8.74 12.56 8.65
C LEU A 270 8.21 13.44 9.78
N GLN A 271 8.77 13.29 11.00
CA GLN A 271 8.34 14.07 12.17
C GLN A 271 8.51 15.57 11.95
N TYR A 272 9.59 16.01 11.28
CA TYR A 272 9.80 17.41 10.97
C TYR A 272 8.79 17.95 9.95
N VAL A 273 8.45 17.16 8.95
CA VAL A 273 7.52 17.59 7.91
C VAL A 273 6.09 17.70 8.45
N ILE A 274 5.62 16.76 9.26
CA ILE A 274 4.23 16.73 9.75
C ILE A 274 4.00 17.50 11.07
N ALA A 275 5.07 18.02 11.69
CA ALA A 275 4.99 18.78 12.96
C ALA A 275 4.19 20.08 12.85
#